data_2457118cec7e6bb19dd9fe1c1a6459f7
#
_entry.id   2457118cec7e6bb19dd9fe1c1a6459f7
#
_cell.length_a   1.000
_cell.length_b   1.000
_cell.length_c   1.000
_cell.angle_alpha   90.00
_cell.angle_beta   90.00
_cell.angle_gamma   90.00
#
_symmetry.space_group_name_H-M   'P 1'
#
loop_
_entity.id
_entity.type
_entity.pdbx_description
1 polymer ?
#
loop_
_entity_poly.entity_id
_entity_poly.type
_entity_poly.pdbx_seq_one_letter_code
_entity_poly.pdbx_strand_id
1 'polypeptide(L)'
;MLKFQNKTILVTGSGTGIGQAITKKFVENGASAIILGRRKEPLEETAKMLEEIIKDKQSNATVKIFAGVDVSDEKAVTGMFDALKSENINLDVVVNNAGVSGPVTCFAHAPLDDFRSTVDIHLTGTFWTSVQALKVMKEGSKIITISTFFAEERPLEQRPYRFRSPYTASQGAKNRLVEAMSWELLEKGVMSIGTNPGPVHSDRIYKTVYPKAASEFLRVSGFEDLSPSEVEAANNEIIGLLGEDDETIKAGIKSAAEKLGKPETTLTNLLDKVKSIAEKIQKNTSTMIPDQQFLSQEQVATTVLTLADDEQAKILNGKXIPGDRVFYPVKPHXASSVPKVEKNNFDGKSVYIDGERIGKDGMVNSIIEDKGGVVNQHETQEEADQSDLLIYSTGNVPDFSKLTELSRSEWDKLVDKFINEPAKVTQKALDSFVPGGSDDPRKFKDAKGRIVIIGPALPAGKKISGHERAKVEVFRGLLRPFVTTVNQELSDVLKSNVRVFLILPGTVDGKEPNDENIVNTINYLVSDEAASSSEVIFCPDETR
;
A
#
# COMPACT_ATOMS: atom_id res chain seq x y z
N MET A 1 -32.36 -15.79 -19.49
CA MET A 1 -32.23 -15.28 -18.12
C MET A 1 -30.86 -14.62 -18.00
N LEU A 2 -30.79 -13.41 -17.39
CA LEU A 2 -29.52 -12.73 -17.20
C LEU A 2 -28.71 -13.42 -16.11
N LYS A 3 -27.40 -13.45 -16.26
CA LYS A 3 -26.48 -14.27 -15.43
C LYS A 3 -26.59 -13.94 -13.93
N PHE A 4 -26.77 -12.66 -13.58
CA PHE A 4 -26.85 -12.23 -12.18
C PHE A 4 -28.27 -11.79 -11.80
N GLN A 5 -29.28 -12.24 -12.53
CA GLN A 5 -30.66 -11.94 -12.19
C GLN A 5 -30.99 -12.49 -10.80
N ASN A 6 -31.68 -11.67 -10.00
CA ASN A 6 -32.05 -11.97 -8.61
C ASN A 6 -30.85 -11.99 -7.65
N LYS A 7 -29.69 -11.48 -8.10
CA LYS A 7 -28.50 -11.32 -7.24
C LYS A 7 -28.36 -9.85 -6.88
N THR A 8 -27.79 -9.60 -5.69
CA THR A 8 -27.56 -8.24 -5.21
C THR A 8 -26.07 -8.05 -4.97
N ILE A 9 -25.50 -6.98 -5.52
CA ILE A 9 -24.10 -6.64 -5.32
C ILE A 9 -23.96 -5.32 -4.57
N LEU A 10 -22.90 -5.21 -3.80
CA LEU A 10 -22.51 -3.95 -3.17
C LEU A 10 -21.09 -3.64 -3.64
N VAL A 11 -20.87 -2.41 -4.14
CA VAL A 11 -19.57 -1.98 -4.63
C VAL A 11 -19.19 -0.71 -3.89
N THR A 12 -18.07 -0.74 -3.15
CA THR A 12 -17.59 0.47 -2.49
C THR A 12 -16.92 1.38 -3.52
N GLY A 13 -17.06 2.69 -3.34
CA GLY A 13 -16.50 3.65 -4.29
C GLY A 13 -17.12 3.58 -5.66
N SER A 14 -18.44 3.42 -5.72
CA SER A 14 -19.14 3.14 -6.98
C SER A 14 -19.64 4.37 -7.72
N GLY A 15 -19.33 5.57 -7.25
CA GLY A 15 -19.78 6.79 -7.91
C GLY A 15 -19.01 7.14 -9.17
N THR A 16 -17.77 6.71 -9.29
CA THR A 16 -16.90 7.06 -10.43
C THR A 16 -15.97 5.90 -10.76
N GLY A 17 -15.31 5.99 -11.90
CA GLY A 17 -14.15 5.18 -12.25
C GLY A 17 -14.42 3.68 -12.32
N ILE A 18 -13.50 2.92 -11.77
CA ILE A 18 -13.57 1.44 -11.81
C ILE A 18 -14.81 0.94 -11.07
N GLY A 19 -15.14 1.53 -9.92
CA GLY A 19 -16.32 1.12 -9.16
C GLY A 19 -17.62 1.31 -9.93
N GLN A 20 -17.74 2.42 -10.64
CA GLN A 20 -18.89 2.67 -11.50
C GLN A 20 -18.96 1.63 -12.63
N ALA A 21 -17.81 1.36 -13.28
CA ALA A 21 -17.75 0.38 -14.38
C ALA A 21 -18.14 -1.03 -13.90
N ILE A 22 -17.68 -1.41 -12.70
CA ILE A 22 -18.04 -2.71 -12.12
C ILE A 22 -19.53 -2.80 -11.88
N THR A 23 -20.10 -1.77 -11.26
CA THR A 23 -21.53 -1.75 -10.95
C THR A 23 -22.35 -1.84 -12.24
N LYS A 24 -21.97 -1.07 -13.25
CA LYS A 24 -22.61 -1.10 -14.56
C LYS A 24 -22.61 -2.52 -15.15
N LYS A 25 -21.45 -3.17 -15.12
CA LYS A 25 -21.29 -4.52 -15.70
C LYS A 25 -22.23 -5.52 -15.02
N PHE A 26 -22.34 -5.47 -13.70
CA PHE A 26 -23.23 -6.38 -12.97
C PHE A 26 -24.69 -6.09 -13.27
N VAL A 27 -25.09 -4.81 -13.32
CA VAL A 27 -26.47 -4.44 -13.60
C VAL A 27 -26.86 -4.81 -15.03
N GLU A 28 -25.93 -4.68 -15.98
CA GLU A 28 -26.15 -5.16 -17.36
C GLU A 28 -26.45 -6.66 -17.40
N ASN A 29 -25.98 -7.39 -16.39
CA ASN A 29 -26.20 -8.83 -16.27
C ASN A 29 -27.30 -9.19 -15.28
N GLY A 30 -28.13 -8.22 -14.93
CA GLY A 30 -29.37 -8.47 -14.17
C GLY A 30 -29.29 -8.24 -12.67
N ALA A 31 -28.12 -7.89 -12.12
CA ALA A 31 -27.96 -7.71 -10.68
C ALA A 31 -28.62 -6.43 -10.18
N SER A 32 -29.15 -6.47 -8.97
CA SER A 32 -29.47 -5.28 -8.20
C SER A 32 -28.18 -4.73 -7.58
N ALA A 33 -28.10 -3.42 -7.44
CA ALA A 33 -26.89 -2.77 -6.97
C ALA A 33 -27.14 -1.92 -5.75
N ILE A 34 -26.20 -2.03 -4.80
CA ILE A 34 -26.09 -1.11 -3.67
C ILE A 34 -24.82 -0.33 -3.92
N ILE A 35 -24.95 0.98 -4.06
CA ILE A 35 -23.84 1.86 -4.38
C ILE A 35 -23.61 2.82 -3.22
N LEU A 36 -22.33 3.12 -2.96
CA LEU A 36 -21.96 3.97 -1.84
C LEU A 36 -20.68 4.73 -2.11
N GLY A 37 -20.54 5.82 -1.41
CA GLY A 37 -19.37 6.68 -1.50
C GLY A 37 -19.57 7.92 -0.66
N ARG A 38 -18.55 8.77 -0.63
CA ARG A 38 -18.56 9.96 0.19
C ARG A 38 -19.42 11.08 -0.41
N ARG A 39 -19.45 11.20 -1.74
CA ARG A 39 -20.16 12.29 -2.43
C ARG A 39 -21.45 11.82 -3.04
N LYS A 40 -22.50 12.58 -2.80
CA LYS A 40 -23.85 12.25 -3.25
C LYS A 40 -24.02 12.34 -4.77
N GLU A 41 -23.51 13.42 -5.37
CA GLU A 41 -23.78 13.72 -6.78
C GLU A 41 -23.27 12.64 -7.74
N PRO A 42 -22.03 12.15 -7.62
CA PRO A 42 -21.60 11.06 -8.51
C PRO A 42 -22.41 9.78 -8.33
N LEU A 43 -22.87 9.50 -7.10
CA LEU A 43 -23.71 8.33 -6.85
C LEU A 43 -25.08 8.47 -7.52
N GLU A 44 -25.66 9.67 -7.49
CA GLU A 44 -26.93 9.91 -8.16
C GLU A 44 -26.79 9.77 -9.68
N GLU A 45 -25.69 10.25 -10.24
CA GLU A 45 -25.42 10.07 -11.67
C GLU A 45 -25.28 8.60 -12.03
N THR A 46 -24.54 7.84 -11.20
CA THR A 46 -24.39 6.40 -11.40
C THR A 46 -25.75 5.71 -11.31
N ALA A 47 -26.56 6.04 -10.30
CA ALA A 47 -27.89 5.44 -10.13
C ALA A 47 -28.77 5.70 -11.35
N LYS A 48 -28.73 6.92 -11.87
CA LYS A 48 -29.50 7.27 -13.07
C LYS A 48 -29.11 6.41 -14.26
N MET A 49 -27.80 6.24 -14.48
CA MET A 49 -27.28 5.38 -15.53
C MET A 49 -27.76 3.94 -15.35
N LEU A 50 -27.68 3.42 -14.13
CA LEU A 50 -28.09 2.05 -13.83
C LEU A 50 -29.60 1.86 -14.03
N GLU A 51 -30.42 2.84 -13.65
CA GLU A 51 -31.87 2.77 -13.85
C GLU A 51 -32.22 2.68 -15.34
N GLU A 52 -31.49 3.40 -16.19
CA GLU A 52 -31.68 3.32 -17.65
C GLU A 52 -31.35 1.93 -18.18
N ILE A 53 -30.26 1.32 -17.68
CA ILE A 53 -29.87 -0.05 -18.07
C ILE A 53 -30.95 -1.05 -17.64
N ILE A 54 -31.46 -0.91 -16.43
CA ILE A 54 -32.51 -1.79 -15.91
C ILE A 54 -33.75 -1.71 -16.80
N LYS A 55 -34.14 -0.51 -17.18
CA LYS A 55 -35.27 -0.29 -18.06
C LYS A 55 -35.04 -0.94 -19.45
N ASP A 56 -33.88 -0.71 -20.03
CA ASP A 56 -33.55 -1.26 -21.37
C ASP A 56 -33.51 -2.79 -21.37
N LYS A 57 -33.04 -3.39 -20.29
CA LYS A 57 -32.94 -4.85 -20.17
C LYS A 57 -34.27 -5.46 -19.68
N GLN A 58 -35.25 -4.63 -19.33
CA GLN A 58 -36.51 -5.07 -18.75
C GLN A 58 -36.28 -5.97 -17.53
N SER A 59 -35.29 -5.59 -16.75
CA SER A 59 -34.84 -6.32 -15.56
C SER A 59 -35.72 -5.90 -14.35
N ASN A 60 -35.81 -6.78 -13.36
CA ASN A 60 -36.48 -6.46 -12.08
C ASN A 60 -35.47 -5.96 -11.02
N ALA A 61 -34.26 -5.66 -11.45
CA ALA A 61 -33.21 -5.18 -10.54
C ALA A 61 -33.56 -3.81 -9.95
N THR A 62 -32.94 -3.53 -8.80
CA THR A 62 -33.12 -2.25 -8.10
C THR A 62 -31.77 -1.62 -7.80
N VAL A 63 -31.78 -0.32 -7.51
CA VAL A 63 -30.59 0.44 -7.13
C VAL A 63 -30.87 1.13 -5.79
N LYS A 64 -29.93 0.97 -4.84
CA LYS A 64 -30.02 1.64 -3.53
C LYS A 64 -28.73 2.42 -3.30
N ILE A 65 -28.86 3.66 -2.84
CA ILE A 65 -27.72 4.56 -2.62
C ILE A 65 -27.47 4.76 -1.12
N PHE A 66 -26.21 4.67 -0.71
CA PHE A 66 -25.75 5.13 0.60
C PHE A 66 -24.71 6.23 0.37
N ALA A 67 -25.15 7.47 0.41
CA ALA A 67 -24.26 8.63 0.28
C ALA A 67 -23.66 8.98 1.63
N GLY A 68 -22.51 9.60 1.62
CA GLY A 68 -21.84 10.05 2.85
C GLY A 68 -21.17 8.91 3.61
N VAL A 69 -20.94 7.77 2.98
CA VAL A 69 -20.24 6.65 3.63
C VAL A 69 -18.79 6.65 3.21
N ASP A 70 -17.92 6.96 4.17
CA ASP A 70 -16.47 6.79 4.04
C ASP A 70 -16.16 5.41 4.61
N VAL A 71 -15.52 4.55 3.81
CA VAL A 71 -15.25 3.16 4.23
C VAL A 71 -14.36 3.07 5.45
N SER A 72 -13.59 4.13 5.76
CA SER A 72 -12.76 4.16 6.97
C SER A 72 -13.56 4.55 8.23
N ASP A 73 -14.77 5.02 8.07
CA ASP A 73 -15.62 5.45 9.19
C ASP A 73 -16.35 4.23 9.76
N GLU A 74 -15.96 3.83 10.96
CA GLU A 74 -16.51 2.64 11.63
C GLU A 74 -18.03 2.69 11.73
N LYS A 75 -18.56 3.81 12.20
CA LYS A 75 -20.01 3.93 12.46
C LYS A 75 -20.81 3.99 11.15
N ALA A 76 -20.29 4.68 10.14
CA ALA A 76 -21.00 4.78 8.87
C ALA A 76 -21.12 3.40 8.20
N VAL A 77 -20.04 2.63 8.20
CA VAL A 77 -20.05 1.29 7.59
C VAL A 77 -20.95 0.35 8.39
N THR A 78 -20.81 0.34 9.71
CA THR A 78 -21.63 -0.51 10.58
C THR A 78 -23.12 -0.18 10.41
N GLY A 79 -23.47 1.11 10.41
CA GLY A 79 -24.84 1.57 10.24
C GLY A 79 -25.45 1.17 8.91
N MET A 80 -24.65 1.24 7.83
CA MET A 80 -25.11 0.83 6.52
C MET A 80 -25.51 -0.66 6.50
N PHE A 81 -24.65 -1.51 7.03
CA PHE A 81 -24.96 -2.95 7.03
C PHE A 81 -26.09 -3.30 8.00
N ASP A 82 -26.20 -2.59 9.11
CA ASP A 82 -27.35 -2.75 10.01
C ASP A 82 -28.65 -2.39 9.30
N ALA A 83 -28.66 -1.31 8.50
CA ALA A 83 -29.84 -0.92 7.72
C ALA A 83 -30.19 -2.01 6.70
N LEU A 84 -29.19 -2.56 6.00
CA LEU A 84 -29.45 -3.65 5.03
C LEU A 84 -30.03 -4.86 5.73
N LYS A 85 -29.52 -5.22 6.90
CA LYS A 85 -30.03 -6.35 7.67
C LYS A 85 -31.48 -6.13 8.09
N SER A 86 -31.81 -4.92 8.56
CA SER A 86 -33.18 -4.61 9.01
C SER A 86 -34.19 -4.63 7.85
N GLU A 87 -33.73 -4.38 6.62
CA GLU A 87 -34.53 -4.46 5.42
C GLU A 87 -34.55 -5.84 4.78
N ASN A 88 -33.93 -6.82 5.42
CA ASN A 88 -33.82 -8.20 4.92
C ASN A 88 -33.15 -8.29 3.54
N ILE A 89 -32.19 -7.40 3.27
CA ILE A 89 -31.42 -7.44 2.04
C ILE A 89 -30.20 -8.32 2.25
N ASN A 90 -30.04 -9.34 1.41
CA ASN A 90 -28.87 -10.21 1.41
C ASN A 90 -27.98 -9.89 0.23
N LEU A 91 -26.67 -9.90 0.45
CA LEU A 91 -25.69 -9.61 -0.59
C LEU A 91 -25.09 -10.91 -1.12
N ASP A 92 -25.05 -11.04 -2.43
CA ASP A 92 -24.39 -12.16 -3.11
C ASP A 92 -22.93 -11.85 -3.41
N VAL A 93 -22.62 -10.58 -3.66
CA VAL A 93 -21.26 -10.15 -3.97
C VAL A 93 -20.99 -8.81 -3.30
N VAL A 94 -19.85 -8.72 -2.62
CA VAL A 94 -19.34 -7.44 -2.10
C VAL A 94 -18.02 -7.18 -2.81
N VAL A 95 -17.88 -5.99 -3.42
CA VAL A 95 -16.64 -5.61 -4.12
C VAL A 95 -15.98 -4.48 -3.35
N ASN A 96 -14.81 -4.75 -2.80
CA ASN A 96 -13.98 -3.76 -2.12
C ASN A 96 -13.14 -3.03 -3.17
N ASN A 97 -13.65 -1.87 -3.59
CA ASN A 97 -13.01 -1.05 -4.61
C ASN A 97 -12.62 0.34 -4.11
N ALA A 98 -13.26 0.83 -3.06
CA ALA A 98 -13.04 2.20 -2.59
C ALA A 98 -11.56 2.45 -2.28
N GLY A 99 -11.10 3.62 -2.67
CA GLY A 99 -9.74 4.03 -2.42
C GLY A 99 -9.55 5.48 -2.85
N VAL A 100 -8.40 6.00 -2.52
CA VAL A 100 -7.99 7.36 -2.92
C VAL A 100 -6.61 7.27 -3.53
N SER A 101 -6.25 8.25 -4.35
CA SER A 101 -4.89 8.34 -4.85
C SER A 101 -3.90 8.49 -3.69
N GLY A 102 -4.34 9.17 -2.65
CA GLY A 102 -3.50 9.49 -1.52
C GLY A 102 -2.47 10.54 -1.87
N PRO A 103 -1.68 10.97 -0.90
CA PRO A 103 -0.62 11.92 -1.16
C PRO A 103 0.47 11.27 -2.02
N VAL A 104 1.08 12.08 -2.87
CA VAL A 104 2.24 11.69 -3.65
C VAL A 104 3.41 12.47 -3.07
N THR A 105 4.01 11.90 -2.03
CA THR A 105 5.03 12.60 -1.23
C THR A 105 6.13 11.61 -0.85
N CYS A 106 7.38 12.04 -1.01
CA CYS A 106 8.53 11.27 -0.55
C CYS A 106 8.35 10.91 0.92
N PHE A 107 8.53 9.65 1.27
CA PHE A 107 8.21 9.19 2.62
C PHE A 107 8.94 9.98 3.71
N ALA A 108 10.20 10.36 3.46
CA ALA A 108 10.98 11.10 4.45
C ALA A 108 10.29 12.40 4.91
N HIS A 109 9.40 12.96 4.08
CA HIS A 109 8.70 14.21 4.37
C HIS A 109 7.19 14.05 4.39
N ALA A 110 6.68 12.83 4.30
CA ALA A 110 5.24 12.60 4.23
C ALA A 110 4.59 12.92 5.59
N PRO A 111 3.53 13.73 5.62
CA PRO A 111 2.79 13.90 6.86
C PRO A 111 2.23 12.56 7.34
N LEU A 112 2.49 12.21 8.58
CA LEU A 112 2.07 10.92 9.12
C LEU A 112 0.54 10.79 9.20
N ASP A 113 -0.17 11.90 9.37
CA ASP A 113 -1.64 11.85 9.34
C ASP A 113 -2.16 11.43 7.95
N ASP A 114 -1.51 11.93 6.89
CA ASP A 114 -1.87 11.51 5.52
C ASP A 114 -1.53 10.03 5.29
N PHE A 115 -0.41 9.59 5.85
CA PHE A 115 -0.01 8.17 5.79
C PHE A 115 -1.10 7.31 6.44
N ARG A 116 -1.47 7.63 7.69
CA ARG A 116 -2.49 6.90 8.45
C ARG A 116 -3.83 6.89 7.72
N SER A 117 -4.24 8.05 7.21
CA SER A 117 -5.51 8.20 6.50
C SER A 117 -5.57 7.29 5.27
N THR A 118 -4.47 7.21 4.52
CA THR A 118 -4.41 6.35 3.33
C THR A 118 -4.53 4.86 3.72
N VAL A 119 -3.83 4.45 4.78
CA VAL A 119 -3.94 3.07 5.29
C VAL A 119 -5.37 2.80 5.76
N ASP A 120 -5.99 3.74 6.47
CA ASP A 120 -7.36 3.57 6.96
C ASP A 120 -8.35 3.37 5.81
N ILE A 121 -8.23 4.15 4.74
CA ILE A 121 -9.17 4.03 3.61
C ILE A 121 -8.94 2.72 2.87
N HIS A 122 -7.69 2.41 2.50
CA HIS A 122 -7.41 1.25 1.66
C HIS A 122 -7.50 -0.07 2.41
N LEU A 123 -6.80 -0.18 3.55
CA LEU A 123 -6.74 -1.46 4.26
C LEU A 123 -7.88 -1.62 5.26
N THR A 124 -8.01 -0.67 6.19
CA THR A 124 -9.03 -0.78 7.25
C THR A 124 -10.44 -0.71 6.66
N GLY A 125 -10.64 0.14 5.64
CA GLY A 125 -11.93 0.21 4.95
C GLY A 125 -12.31 -1.12 4.31
N THR A 126 -11.36 -1.79 3.68
CA THR A 126 -11.58 -3.13 3.10
C THR A 126 -11.90 -4.14 4.20
N PHE A 127 -11.12 -4.14 5.26
CA PHE A 127 -11.31 -5.06 6.39
C PHE A 127 -12.68 -4.87 7.02
N TRP A 128 -13.00 -3.62 7.42
CA TRP A 128 -14.23 -3.38 8.18
C TRP A 128 -15.48 -3.58 7.33
N THR A 129 -15.44 -3.17 6.07
CA THR A 129 -16.53 -3.43 5.13
C THR A 129 -16.78 -4.94 5.02
N SER A 130 -15.71 -5.72 4.85
CA SER A 130 -15.83 -7.18 4.71
C SER A 130 -16.43 -7.82 5.95
N VAL A 131 -15.95 -7.44 7.14
CA VAL A 131 -16.43 -8.00 8.41
C VAL A 131 -17.91 -7.65 8.62
N GLN A 132 -18.28 -6.41 8.40
CA GLN A 132 -19.67 -5.98 8.61
C GLN A 132 -20.62 -6.57 7.56
N ALA A 133 -20.13 -6.78 6.35
CA ALA A 133 -20.96 -7.38 5.28
C ALA A 133 -21.39 -8.81 5.64
N LEU A 134 -20.65 -9.50 6.48
CA LEU A 134 -20.99 -10.88 6.86
C LEU A 134 -22.37 -10.96 7.53
N LYS A 135 -22.86 -9.87 8.12
CA LYS A 135 -24.20 -9.80 8.71
C LYS A 135 -25.30 -10.10 7.69
N VAL A 136 -25.03 -9.83 6.42
CA VAL A 136 -26.04 -9.92 5.33
C VAL A 136 -25.54 -10.82 4.18
N MET A 137 -24.61 -11.70 4.45
CA MET A 137 -24.09 -12.63 3.44
C MET A 137 -24.36 -14.07 3.85
N LYS A 138 -24.73 -14.87 2.88
CA LYS A 138 -25.06 -16.29 3.06
C LYS A 138 -24.02 -17.17 2.36
N GLU A 139 -24.11 -18.48 2.62
CA GLU A 139 -23.31 -19.47 1.90
C GLU A 139 -23.40 -19.24 0.39
N GLY A 140 -22.26 -19.25 -0.28
CA GLY A 140 -22.17 -19.00 -1.72
C GLY A 140 -21.86 -17.57 -2.09
N SER A 141 -21.89 -16.65 -1.13
CA SER A 141 -21.56 -15.24 -1.37
C SER A 141 -20.07 -15.06 -1.56
N LYS A 142 -19.69 -13.96 -2.22
CA LYS A 142 -18.28 -13.66 -2.52
C LYS A 142 -17.90 -12.26 -2.07
N ILE A 143 -16.71 -12.15 -1.51
CA ILE A 143 -16.05 -10.86 -1.26
C ILE A 143 -14.92 -10.77 -2.29
N ILE A 144 -14.98 -9.77 -3.15
CA ILE A 144 -13.97 -9.56 -4.18
C ILE A 144 -13.24 -8.26 -3.86
N THR A 145 -11.93 -8.36 -3.71
CA THR A 145 -11.10 -7.23 -3.28
C THR A 145 -10.16 -6.81 -4.41
N ILE A 146 -10.16 -5.51 -4.71
CA ILE A 146 -9.31 -4.94 -5.74
C ILE A 146 -8.10 -4.32 -5.09
N SER A 147 -6.92 -4.79 -5.49
CA SER A 147 -5.65 -4.25 -5.06
C SER A 147 -4.94 -3.68 -6.29
N THR A 148 -3.67 -3.96 -6.45
CA THR A 148 -2.91 -3.46 -7.61
C THR A 148 -1.72 -4.37 -7.87
N PHE A 149 -1.32 -4.45 -9.12
CA PHE A 149 -0.14 -5.22 -9.49
C PHE A 149 1.14 -4.66 -8.83
N PHE A 150 1.16 -3.39 -8.47
CA PHE A 150 2.33 -2.78 -7.83
C PHE A 150 2.58 -3.29 -6.41
N ALA A 151 1.61 -3.94 -5.79
CA ALA A 151 1.71 -4.36 -4.39
C ALA A 151 2.38 -5.71 -4.21
N GLU A 152 2.54 -6.48 -5.27
CA GLU A 152 3.18 -7.78 -5.17
C GLU A 152 4.70 -7.63 -5.20
N GLU A 153 5.38 -8.57 -4.57
CA GLU A 153 6.84 -8.63 -4.65
C GLU A 153 7.22 -9.12 -6.04
N ARG A 154 7.69 -8.21 -6.85
CA ARG A 154 8.03 -8.48 -8.24
C ARG A 154 9.48 -8.10 -8.49
N PRO A 155 10.05 -8.52 -9.60
CA PRO A 155 11.37 -8.04 -9.99
C PRO A 155 11.44 -6.52 -10.08
N LEU A 156 12.63 -5.98 -10.07
CA LEU A 156 12.85 -4.53 -10.00
C LEU A 156 12.13 -3.73 -11.08
N GLU A 157 11.83 -4.35 -12.20
CA GLU A 157 11.13 -3.69 -13.31
C GLU A 157 9.70 -3.26 -12.93
N GLN A 158 9.08 -3.97 -11.99
CA GLN A 158 7.73 -3.67 -11.53
C GLN A 158 7.80 -3.04 -10.13
N ARG A 159 8.45 -1.92 -10.06
CA ARG A 159 8.64 -1.22 -8.79
C ARG A 159 7.31 -0.70 -8.24
N PRO A 160 7.14 -0.75 -6.92
CA PRO A 160 5.99 -0.07 -6.30
C PRO A 160 5.97 1.41 -6.65
N TYR A 161 4.85 2.04 -6.45
CA TYR A 161 4.72 3.46 -6.72
C TYR A 161 5.61 4.26 -5.78
N ARG A 162 6.62 4.91 -6.33
CA ARG A 162 7.42 5.89 -5.59
C ARG A 162 6.50 6.99 -5.07
N PHE A 163 6.83 7.50 -3.90
CA PHE A 163 6.10 8.59 -3.24
C PHE A 163 4.70 8.20 -2.76
N ARG A 164 4.37 6.91 -2.79
CA ARG A 164 3.05 6.43 -2.39
C ARG A 164 3.16 5.25 -1.40
N SER A 165 4.07 5.35 -0.44
CA SER A 165 4.35 4.24 0.47
C SER A 165 3.13 3.75 1.28
N PRO A 166 2.22 4.62 1.77
CA PRO A 166 1.06 4.08 2.49
C PRO A 166 0.11 3.32 1.57
N TYR A 167 -0.01 3.77 0.32
CA TYR A 167 -0.82 3.07 -0.68
C TYR A 167 -0.25 1.68 -0.96
N THR A 168 1.05 1.59 -1.27
CA THR A 168 1.65 0.29 -1.62
C THR A 168 1.63 -0.66 -0.44
N ALA A 169 1.89 -0.17 0.77
CA ALA A 169 1.82 -0.99 1.97
C ALA A 169 0.41 -1.56 2.17
N SER A 170 -0.60 -0.71 2.04
CA SER A 170 -2.00 -1.12 2.21
C SER A 170 -2.42 -2.14 1.18
N GLN A 171 -2.03 -1.93 -0.08
CA GLN A 171 -2.41 -2.84 -1.16
C GLN A 171 -1.74 -4.21 -1.00
N GLY A 172 -0.49 -4.25 -0.53
CA GLY A 172 0.18 -5.51 -0.24
C GLY A 172 -0.54 -6.29 0.86
N ALA A 173 -0.93 -5.59 1.92
CA ALA A 173 -1.67 -6.21 3.00
C ALA A 173 -3.06 -6.69 2.54
N LYS A 174 -3.71 -5.94 1.64
CA LYS A 174 -5.02 -6.35 1.11
C LYS A 174 -4.94 -7.70 0.41
N ASN A 175 -3.86 -7.93 -0.34
CA ASN A 175 -3.69 -9.23 -1.01
C ASN A 175 -3.61 -10.36 0.01
N ARG A 176 -2.85 -10.15 1.09
CA ARG A 176 -2.74 -11.16 2.15
C ARG A 176 -4.04 -11.30 2.94
N LEU A 177 -4.78 -10.20 3.09
CA LEU A 177 -6.08 -10.23 3.75
C LEU A 177 -7.09 -11.09 2.97
N VAL A 178 -7.06 -11.02 1.64
CA VAL A 178 -7.90 -11.90 0.79
C VAL A 178 -7.64 -13.36 1.14
N GLU A 179 -6.37 -13.74 1.24
CA GLU A 179 -5.97 -15.13 1.57
C GLU A 179 -6.44 -15.51 2.98
N ALA A 180 -6.20 -14.64 3.96
CA ALA A 180 -6.59 -14.93 5.34
C ALA A 180 -8.10 -15.10 5.48
N MET A 181 -8.87 -14.22 4.84
CA MET A 181 -10.33 -14.31 4.92
C MET A 181 -10.86 -15.58 4.24
N SER A 182 -10.23 -16.04 3.17
CA SER A 182 -10.68 -17.28 2.52
C SER A 182 -10.59 -18.48 3.47
N TRP A 183 -9.56 -18.51 4.32
CA TRP A 183 -9.44 -19.54 5.35
C TRP A 183 -10.52 -19.38 6.43
N GLU A 184 -10.67 -18.16 6.92
CA GLU A 184 -11.56 -17.90 8.06
C GLU A 184 -13.04 -18.09 7.72
N LEU A 185 -13.41 -17.80 6.47
CA LEU A 185 -14.81 -17.82 6.05
C LEU A 185 -15.24 -19.16 5.42
N LEU A 186 -14.33 -20.14 5.39
CA LEU A 186 -14.62 -21.43 4.78
C LEU A 186 -15.87 -22.08 5.39
N GLU A 187 -15.97 -22.06 6.72
CA GLU A 187 -17.11 -22.66 7.42
C GLU A 187 -18.43 -21.95 7.12
N LYS A 188 -18.38 -20.67 6.81
CA LYS A 188 -19.58 -19.90 6.44
C LYS A 188 -19.93 -20.06 4.96
N GLY A 189 -19.06 -20.68 4.18
CA GLY A 189 -19.25 -20.83 2.75
C GLY A 189 -19.17 -19.52 1.98
N VAL A 190 -18.53 -18.50 2.55
CA VAL A 190 -18.30 -17.23 1.89
C VAL A 190 -16.89 -17.25 1.31
N MET A 191 -16.78 -16.92 0.03
CA MET A 191 -15.50 -16.96 -0.69
C MET A 191 -14.85 -15.58 -0.72
N SER A 192 -13.51 -15.54 -0.68
CA SER A 192 -12.72 -14.32 -0.70
C SER A 192 -11.71 -14.41 -1.83
N ILE A 193 -11.82 -13.52 -2.80
CA ILE A 193 -11.01 -13.54 -4.01
C ILE A 193 -10.50 -12.13 -4.28
N GLY A 194 -9.27 -11.99 -4.76
CA GLY A 194 -8.71 -10.68 -5.09
C GLY A 194 -8.31 -10.59 -6.53
N THR A 195 -8.19 -9.37 -7.02
CA THR A 195 -7.59 -9.12 -8.32
C THR A 195 -6.65 -7.92 -8.24
N ASN A 196 -5.57 -8.00 -9.00
CA ASN A 196 -4.53 -6.98 -9.08
C ASN A 196 -4.52 -6.40 -10.49
N PRO A 197 -5.36 -5.40 -10.78
CA PRO A 197 -5.32 -4.78 -12.11
C PRO A 197 -3.97 -4.13 -12.36
N GLY A 198 -3.54 -4.14 -13.61
CA GLY A 198 -2.39 -3.40 -14.06
C GLY A 198 -2.73 -1.93 -14.26
N PRO A 199 -1.87 -1.20 -14.97
CA PRO A 199 -2.12 0.23 -15.19
C PRO A 199 -3.41 0.43 -15.97
N VAL A 200 -4.30 1.24 -15.40
CA VAL A 200 -5.57 1.60 -16.03
C VAL A 200 -5.46 3.03 -16.52
N HIS A 201 -5.71 3.23 -17.80
CA HIS A 201 -5.65 4.55 -18.39
C HIS A 201 -6.92 5.33 -18.05
N SER A 202 -6.75 6.53 -17.54
CA SER A 202 -7.86 7.47 -17.33
C SER A 202 -7.32 8.89 -17.41
N ASP A 203 -8.17 9.83 -17.78
CA ASP A 203 -7.81 11.24 -17.80
C ASP A 203 -7.35 11.71 -16.42
N ARG A 204 -7.94 11.15 -15.38
CA ARG A 204 -7.56 11.50 -14.01
C ARG A 204 -6.10 11.18 -13.73
N ILE A 205 -5.62 10.02 -14.16
CA ILE A 205 -4.22 9.64 -13.93
C ILE A 205 -3.28 10.60 -14.66
N TYR A 206 -3.62 10.95 -15.90
CA TYR A 206 -2.83 11.90 -16.67
C TYR A 206 -2.79 13.28 -16.05
N LYS A 207 -3.91 13.75 -15.52
CA LYS A 207 -4.02 15.12 -15.04
C LYS A 207 -3.57 15.26 -13.59
N THR A 208 -3.55 14.17 -12.84
CA THR A 208 -3.26 14.26 -11.40
C THR A 208 -2.07 13.42 -10.95
N VAL A 209 -2.07 12.11 -11.21
CA VAL A 209 -1.08 11.23 -10.60
C VAL A 209 0.32 11.45 -11.19
N TYR A 210 0.44 11.40 -12.53
CA TYR A 210 1.75 11.55 -13.16
C TYR A 210 2.34 12.94 -12.95
N PRO A 211 1.57 14.03 -13.12
CA PRO A 211 2.12 15.36 -12.82
C PRO A 211 2.51 15.55 -11.36
N LYS A 212 1.76 15.01 -10.42
CA LYS A 212 2.11 15.10 -9.00
C LYS A 212 3.41 14.34 -8.71
N ALA A 213 3.59 13.17 -9.31
CA ALA A 213 4.83 12.41 -9.14
C ALA A 213 6.02 13.18 -9.74
N ALA A 214 5.82 13.80 -10.90
CA ALA A 214 6.86 14.63 -11.53
C ALA A 214 7.21 15.82 -10.64
N SER A 215 6.19 16.49 -10.10
CA SER A 215 6.36 17.62 -9.19
C SER A 215 7.16 17.22 -7.95
N GLU A 216 6.80 16.10 -7.33
CA GLU A 216 7.49 15.63 -6.13
C GLU A 216 8.95 15.25 -6.45
N PHE A 217 9.18 14.62 -7.59
CA PHE A 217 10.54 14.32 -8.02
C PHE A 217 11.39 15.59 -8.09
N LEU A 218 10.85 16.66 -8.69
CA LEU A 218 11.58 17.93 -8.80
C LEU A 218 11.76 18.62 -7.45
N ARG A 219 10.75 18.49 -6.57
CA ARG A 219 10.87 19.07 -5.23
C ARG A 219 12.05 18.45 -4.46
N VAL A 220 12.23 17.15 -4.57
CA VAL A 220 13.26 16.45 -3.76
C VAL A 220 14.60 16.33 -4.47
N SER A 221 14.63 16.35 -5.81
CA SER A 221 15.90 16.28 -6.56
C SER A 221 16.45 17.64 -6.97
N GLY A 222 15.61 18.66 -6.94
CA GLY A 222 16.03 20.02 -7.28
C GLY A 222 15.61 20.46 -8.67
N PHE A 223 15.36 21.76 -8.81
CA PHE A 223 15.07 22.39 -10.09
C PHE A 223 15.62 23.81 -10.11
N GLU A 224 16.59 24.06 -10.97
CA GLU A 224 17.25 25.37 -11.13
C GLU A 224 17.64 25.94 -9.76
N ASP A 225 17.35 27.21 -9.51
CA ASP A 225 17.70 27.88 -8.26
C ASP A 225 16.59 27.82 -7.21
N LEU A 226 15.49 27.11 -7.50
CA LEU A 226 14.36 27.05 -6.58
C LEU A 226 14.64 26.13 -5.40
N SER A 227 14.25 26.55 -4.21
CA SER A 227 14.27 25.68 -3.03
C SER A 227 13.13 24.64 -3.13
N PRO A 228 13.19 23.56 -2.36
CA PRO A 228 12.08 22.60 -2.36
C PRO A 228 10.72 23.23 -2.09
N SER A 229 10.62 24.17 -1.14
CA SER A 229 9.34 24.83 -0.85
C SER A 229 8.90 25.75 -1.98
N GLU A 230 9.85 26.35 -2.71
CA GLU A 230 9.51 27.17 -3.88
C GLU A 230 9.02 26.30 -5.03
N VAL A 231 9.63 25.13 -5.25
CA VAL A 231 9.14 24.19 -6.25
C VAL A 231 7.71 23.74 -5.92
N GLU A 232 7.46 23.42 -4.67
CA GLU A 232 6.13 23.00 -4.22
C GLU A 232 5.10 24.12 -4.45
N ALA A 233 5.42 25.33 -4.01
CA ALA A 233 4.51 26.47 -4.17
C ALA A 233 4.24 26.76 -5.65
N ALA A 234 5.27 26.72 -6.48
CA ALA A 234 5.12 26.95 -7.91
C ALA A 234 4.25 25.88 -8.56
N ASN A 235 4.50 24.60 -8.27
CA ASN A 235 3.72 23.53 -8.87
C ASN A 235 2.25 23.58 -8.42
N ASN A 236 1.99 23.97 -7.19
CA ASN A 236 0.60 24.13 -6.72
C ASN A 236 -0.16 25.14 -7.55
N GLU A 237 0.52 26.15 -8.10
CA GLU A 237 -0.11 27.17 -8.93
C GLU A 237 -0.22 26.76 -10.40
N ILE A 238 0.75 26.03 -10.94
CA ILE A 238 0.84 25.86 -12.39
C ILE A 238 0.48 24.46 -12.91
N ILE A 239 0.48 23.43 -12.05
CA ILE A 239 0.30 22.05 -12.49
C ILE A 239 -1.07 21.86 -13.16
N GLY A 240 -2.09 22.57 -12.71
CA GLY A 240 -3.43 22.53 -13.32
C GLY A 240 -3.51 23.10 -14.72
N LEU A 241 -2.45 23.76 -15.20
CA LEU A 241 -2.40 24.31 -16.56
C LEU A 241 -2.05 23.25 -17.61
N LEU A 242 -1.59 22.08 -17.18
CA LEU A 242 -1.23 21.02 -18.12
C LEU A 242 -2.45 20.60 -18.94
N GLY A 243 -2.28 20.58 -20.24
CA GLY A 243 -3.35 20.20 -21.17
C GLY A 243 -4.29 21.32 -21.57
N GLU A 244 -4.11 22.53 -21.02
CA GLU A 244 -4.87 23.68 -21.43
C GLU A 244 -4.30 24.29 -22.70
N ASP A 245 -5.05 25.22 -23.33
CA ASP A 245 -4.57 25.90 -24.53
C ASP A 245 -3.47 26.91 -24.18
N ASP A 246 -2.73 27.34 -25.21
CA ASP A 246 -1.57 28.21 -25.04
C ASP A 246 -1.92 29.53 -24.35
N GLU A 247 -3.07 30.11 -24.64
CA GLU A 247 -3.48 31.38 -24.04
C GLU A 247 -3.75 31.20 -22.53
N THR A 248 -4.43 30.10 -22.18
CA THR A 248 -4.73 29.78 -20.78
C THR A 248 -3.42 29.53 -20.01
N ILE A 249 -2.47 28.80 -20.62
CA ILE A 249 -1.18 28.53 -20.01
C ILE A 249 -0.42 29.84 -19.79
N LYS A 250 -0.35 30.71 -20.80
CA LYS A 250 0.35 32.01 -20.66
C LYS A 250 -0.24 32.87 -19.57
N ALA A 251 -1.57 32.96 -19.51
CA ALA A 251 -2.26 33.74 -18.48
C ALA A 251 -2.01 33.15 -17.09
N GLY A 252 -2.07 31.84 -16.95
CA GLY A 252 -1.83 31.16 -15.69
C GLY A 252 -0.39 31.33 -15.20
N ILE A 253 0.58 31.22 -16.11
CA ILE A 253 2.00 31.45 -15.78
C ILE A 253 2.22 32.88 -15.31
N LYS A 254 1.66 33.85 -16.02
CA LYS A 254 1.78 35.27 -15.65
C LYS A 254 1.22 35.52 -14.24
N SER A 255 0.02 34.98 -13.99
CA SER A 255 -0.63 35.13 -12.68
C SER A 255 0.21 34.50 -11.57
N ALA A 256 0.71 33.28 -11.80
CA ALA A 256 1.55 32.59 -10.83
C ALA A 256 2.86 33.33 -10.57
N ALA A 257 3.47 33.86 -11.63
CA ALA A 257 4.72 34.63 -11.52
C ALA A 257 4.54 35.87 -10.63
N GLU A 258 3.44 36.58 -10.83
CA GLU A 258 3.11 37.76 -10.01
C GLU A 258 2.89 37.35 -8.55
N LYS A 259 2.12 36.29 -8.33
CA LYS A 259 1.78 35.81 -6.99
C LYS A 259 3.04 35.36 -6.22
N LEU A 260 3.95 34.67 -6.89
CA LEU A 260 5.12 34.07 -6.25
C LEU A 260 6.37 34.94 -6.29
N GLY A 261 6.35 36.01 -7.05
CA GLY A 261 7.52 36.87 -7.23
C GLY A 261 8.65 36.18 -7.96
N LYS A 262 8.32 35.35 -8.95
CA LYS A 262 9.29 34.57 -9.74
C LYS A 262 9.18 34.95 -11.23
N PRO A 263 10.28 34.84 -12.00
CA PRO A 263 10.21 35.12 -13.44
C PRO A 263 9.26 34.15 -14.16
N GLU A 264 8.55 34.63 -15.14
CA GLU A 264 7.66 33.79 -15.98
C GLU A 264 8.45 32.68 -16.66
N THR A 265 9.68 32.95 -17.09
CA THR A 265 10.53 31.95 -17.74
C THR A 265 10.82 30.75 -16.82
N THR A 266 11.07 31.04 -15.52
CA THR A 266 11.32 29.97 -14.55
C THR A 266 10.10 29.05 -14.43
N LEU A 267 8.90 29.63 -14.33
CA LEU A 267 7.67 28.84 -14.19
C LEU A 267 7.34 28.08 -15.47
N THR A 268 7.58 28.70 -16.63
CA THR A 268 7.40 28.02 -17.92
C THR A 268 8.32 26.81 -18.02
N ASN A 269 9.59 26.99 -17.65
CA ASN A 269 10.57 25.88 -17.67
C ASN A 269 10.17 24.79 -16.69
N LEU A 270 9.66 25.16 -15.52
CA LEU A 270 9.20 24.18 -14.53
C LEU A 270 8.01 23.36 -15.07
N LEU A 271 7.02 24.04 -15.65
CA LEU A 271 5.85 23.36 -16.21
C LEU A 271 6.26 22.41 -17.35
N ASP A 272 7.17 22.85 -18.23
CA ASP A 272 7.69 22.03 -19.31
C ASP A 272 8.41 20.80 -18.75
N LYS A 273 9.18 20.98 -17.68
CA LYS A 273 9.90 19.86 -17.04
C LYS A 273 8.94 18.86 -16.39
N VAL A 274 7.91 19.35 -15.71
CA VAL A 274 6.87 18.50 -15.13
C VAL A 274 6.20 17.69 -16.22
N LYS A 275 5.84 18.34 -17.32
CA LYS A 275 5.20 17.65 -18.46
C LYS A 275 6.11 16.56 -19.02
N SER A 276 7.37 16.88 -19.23
CA SER A 276 8.36 15.93 -19.78
C SER A 276 8.51 14.71 -18.88
N ILE A 277 8.62 14.91 -17.56
CA ILE A 277 8.77 13.80 -16.62
C ILE A 277 7.48 12.98 -16.56
N ALA A 278 6.31 13.63 -16.55
CA ALA A 278 5.03 12.92 -16.53
C ALA A 278 4.87 12.03 -17.75
N GLU A 279 5.22 12.53 -18.94
CA GLU A 279 5.18 11.76 -20.18
C GLU A 279 6.15 10.57 -20.14
N LYS A 280 7.33 10.78 -19.56
CA LYS A 280 8.31 9.69 -19.40
C LYS A 280 7.79 8.61 -18.46
N ILE A 281 7.15 8.99 -17.36
CA ILE A 281 6.54 8.02 -16.42
C ILE A 281 5.49 7.20 -17.15
N GLN A 282 4.62 7.86 -17.91
CA GLN A 282 3.58 7.19 -18.67
C GLN A 282 4.18 6.19 -19.68
N LYS A 283 5.18 6.63 -20.44
CA LYS A 283 5.85 5.80 -21.42
C LYS A 283 6.48 4.58 -20.76
N ASN A 284 7.20 4.79 -19.66
CA ASN A 284 7.86 3.69 -18.94
C ASN A 284 6.83 2.70 -18.41
N THR A 285 5.67 3.20 -17.95
CA THR A 285 4.60 2.33 -17.48
C THR A 285 4.03 1.49 -18.62
N SER A 286 3.80 2.10 -19.80
CA SER A 286 3.24 1.37 -20.94
C SER A 286 4.18 0.28 -21.46
N THR A 287 5.51 0.48 -21.34
CA THR A 287 6.47 -0.51 -21.84
C THR A 287 6.46 -1.81 -21.02
N MET A 288 5.83 -1.82 -19.86
CA MET A 288 5.64 -3.05 -19.09
C MET A 288 4.57 -3.96 -19.69
N ILE A 289 3.80 -3.46 -20.65
CA ILE A 289 2.68 -4.19 -21.27
C ILE A 289 3.09 -4.57 -22.68
N PRO A 290 2.97 -5.85 -23.08
CA PRO A 290 3.50 -6.28 -24.38
C PRO A 290 3.01 -5.48 -25.60
N ASP A 291 1.73 -5.11 -25.63
CA ASP A 291 1.20 -4.30 -26.74
C ASP A 291 1.10 -2.81 -26.39
N GLN A 292 1.65 -2.43 -25.23
CA GLN A 292 1.68 -1.05 -24.74
C GLN A 292 0.29 -0.40 -24.60
N GLN A 293 -0.75 -1.23 -24.44
CA GLN A 293 -2.12 -0.75 -24.27
C GLN A 293 -2.55 -0.88 -22.81
N PHE A 294 -2.88 0.25 -22.19
CA PHE A 294 -3.37 0.26 -20.82
C PHE A 294 -4.73 -0.45 -20.72
N LEU A 295 -5.01 -1.01 -19.54
CA LEU A 295 -6.33 -1.55 -19.25
C LEU A 295 -7.38 -0.44 -19.26
N SER A 296 -8.57 -0.79 -19.72
CA SER A 296 -9.74 0.06 -19.53
C SER A 296 -10.44 -0.30 -18.22
N GLN A 297 -11.23 0.63 -17.72
CA GLN A 297 -12.07 0.37 -16.55
C GLN A 297 -13.03 -0.79 -16.83
N GLU A 298 -13.54 -0.88 -18.04
CA GLU A 298 -14.45 -1.97 -18.44
C GLU A 298 -13.75 -3.33 -18.39
N GLN A 299 -12.49 -3.42 -18.76
CA GLN A 299 -11.74 -4.68 -18.68
C GLN A 299 -11.57 -5.11 -17.23
N VAL A 300 -11.32 -4.18 -16.31
CA VAL A 300 -11.27 -4.51 -14.88
C VAL A 300 -12.64 -5.02 -14.42
N ALA A 301 -13.72 -4.36 -14.84
CA ALA A 301 -15.08 -4.78 -14.49
C ALA A 301 -15.37 -6.19 -15.01
N THR A 302 -14.91 -6.52 -16.21
CA THR A 302 -15.09 -7.86 -16.79
C THR A 302 -14.38 -8.92 -15.93
N THR A 303 -13.17 -8.61 -15.46
CA THR A 303 -12.44 -9.52 -14.56
C THR A 303 -13.27 -9.76 -13.28
N VAL A 304 -13.78 -8.69 -12.68
CA VAL A 304 -14.55 -8.83 -11.43
C VAL A 304 -15.81 -9.66 -11.66
N LEU A 305 -16.51 -9.41 -12.77
CA LEU A 305 -17.71 -10.20 -13.11
C LEU A 305 -17.38 -11.68 -13.23
N THR A 306 -16.26 -12.00 -13.87
CA THR A 306 -15.80 -13.38 -14.03
C THR A 306 -15.51 -14.03 -12.68
N LEU A 307 -14.84 -13.30 -11.78
CA LEU A 307 -14.52 -13.81 -10.44
C LEU A 307 -15.77 -14.03 -9.59
N ALA A 308 -16.86 -13.36 -9.91
CA ALA A 308 -18.12 -13.51 -9.17
C ALA A 308 -18.94 -14.70 -9.65
N ASP A 309 -18.56 -15.34 -10.74
CA ASP A 309 -19.22 -16.57 -11.21
C ASP A 309 -19.07 -17.69 -10.18
N ASP A 310 -20.15 -18.42 -9.90
CA ASP A 310 -20.16 -19.44 -8.84
C ASP A 310 -19.06 -20.48 -9.02
N GLU A 311 -18.87 -21.00 -10.24
CA GLU A 311 -17.88 -22.05 -10.47
C GLU A 311 -16.45 -21.50 -10.44
N GLN A 312 -16.24 -20.32 -11.03
CA GLN A 312 -14.92 -19.69 -11.00
C GLN A 312 -14.51 -19.35 -9.57
N ALA A 313 -15.44 -18.81 -8.78
CA ALA A 313 -15.15 -18.42 -7.40
C ALA A 313 -14.72 -19.60 -6.55
N LYS A 314 -15.33 -20.78 -6.75
CA LYS A 314 -14.93 -21.99 -6.00
C LYS A 314 -13.47 -22.37 -6.29
N ILE A 315 -13.07 -22.27 -7.56
CA ILE A 315 -11.71 -22.65 -7.99
C ILE A 315 -10.70 -21.61 -7.49
N LEU A 316 -11.08 -20.33 -7.53
CA LEU A 316 -10.15 -19.21 -7.29
C LEU A 316 -10.21 -18.67 -5.86
N ASN A 317 -10.96 -19.31 -4.97
CA ASN A 317 -11.08 -18.85 -3.60
C ASN A 317 -9.69 -18.74 -2.95
N GLY A 318 -9.42 -17.58 -2.35
CA GLY A 318 -8.15 -17.31 -1.70
C GLY A 318 -7.04 -16.84 -2.62
N LYS A 319 -7.35 -16.60 -3.87
CA LYS A 319 -6.33 -16.20 -4.85
C LYS A 319 -6.41 -14.73 -5.20
N UNK A 320 -5.44 -13.98 -5.58
CA UNK A 320 -5.32 -12.80 -6.06
C UNK A 320 -5.08 -12.98 -7.40
N ILE A 321 -5.81 -12.74 -8.28
CA ILE A 321 -5.70 -12.99 -9.72
C ILE A 321 -5.06 -11.78 -10.40
N PRO A 322 -3.91 -11.93 -11.08
CA PRO A 322 -3.27 -10.79 -11.74
C PRO A 322 -3.97 -10.48 -13.07
N GLY A 323 -4.98 -9.65 -13.06
CA GLY A 323 -5.65 -9.16 -14.27
C GLY A 323 -4.95 -7.93 -14.80
N ASP A 324 -3.64 -8.02 -15.07
CA ASP A 324 -2.81 -6.83 -15.22
C ASP A 324 -2.20 -6.64 -16.61
N ARG A 325 -2.18 -7.68 -17.46
CA ARG A 325 -1.56 -7.64 -18.78
C ARG A 325 -0.07 -7.27 -18.77
N VAL A 326 0.56 -7.27 -17.58
CA VAL A 326 1.96 -6.88 -17.45
C VAL A 326 2.85 -8.12 -17.53
N PHE A 327 3.91 -8.04 -18.31
CA PHE A 327 4.88 -9.12 -18.39
C PHE A 327 5.92 -8.98 -17.27
N TYR A 328 6.12 -10.07 -16.58
CA TYR A 328 7.12 -10.14 -15.50
C TYR A 328 8.11 -11.24 -15.80
N PRO A 329 9.40 -10.95 -15.84
CA PRO A 329 10.37 -12.05 -15.81
C PRO A 329 10.28 -12.75 -14.46
N VAL A 330 10.35 -14.07 -14.47
CA VAL A 330 10.31 -14.84 -13.22
C VAL A 330 11.61 -14.62 -12.46
N LYS A 331 11.50 -14.15 -11.22
CA LYS A 331 12.66 -13.96 -10.36
C LYS A 331 12.84 -15.23 -9.53
N PRO A 332 13.99 -15.91 -9.64
CA PRO A 332 14.22 -17.09 -8.80
C PRO A 332 14.20 -16.71 -7.32
N HIS A 333 13.57 -17.58 -6.57
CA HIS A 333 13.57 -17.39 -5.12
C HIS A 333 14.80 -18.03 -4.55
N UNK A 334 15.67 -17.37 -4.28
CA UNK A 334 16.85 -17.79 -3.75
C UNK A 334 16.66 -18.04 -2.32
N ALA A 335 17.37 -18.75 -1.86
CA ALA A 335 17.41 -18.94 -0.44
C ALA A 335 17.67 -17.58 0.22
N SER A 336 17.01 -17.32 1.26
CA SER A 336 17.06 -16.02 1.92
C SER A 336 18.17 -15.91 2.97
N SER A 337 19.14 -16.80 2.93
CA SER A 337 20.27 -16.71 3.83
C SER A 337 21.16 -15.52 3.47
N VAL A 338 21.59 -14.80 4.47
CA VAL A 338 22.58 -13.75 4.26
C VAL A 338 23.97 -14.35 4.17
N PRO A 339 24.89 -13.71 3.47
CA PRO A 339 26.27 -14.18 3.45
C PRO A 339 26.85 -14.20 4.86
N LYS A 340 27.66 -15.19 5.12
CA LYS A 340 28.36 -15.24 6.38
C LYS A 340 29.43 -14.15 6.36
N VAL A 341 29.36 -13.22 7.31
CA VAL A 341 30.22 -12.05 7.35
C VAL A 341 31.23 -12.24 8.48
N GLU A 342 32.50 -12.32 8.13
CA GLU A 342 33.57 -12.45 9.12
C GLU A 342 33.88 -11.10 9.79
N LYS A 343 33.71 -10.02 9.04
CA LYS A 343 33.96 -8.68 9.55
C LYS A 343 32.89 -8.30 10.57
N ASN A 344 33.34 -7.76 11.68
CA ASN A 344 32.42 -7.23 12.69
C ASN A 344 32.09 -5.78 12.32
N ASN A 345 30.85 -5.54 11.96
CA ASN A 345 30.39 -4.21 11.53
C ASN A 345 29.77 -3.39 12.66
N PHE A 346 29.69 -3.96 13.87
CA PHE A 346 29.15 -3.22 15.03
C PHE A 346 30.20 -2.40 15.76
N ASP A 347 31.48 -2.72 15.59
CA ASP A 347 32.53 -2.11 16.38
C ASP A 347 32.51 -0.59 16.28
N GLY A 348 32.29 0.09 17.40
CA GLY A 348 32.23 1.54 17.47
C GLY A 348 30.91 2.14 16.98
N LYS A 349 29.94 1.33 16.55
CA LYS A 349 28.66 1.86 16.07
C LYS A 349 27.72 2.18 17.23
N SER A 350 27.03 3.32 17.10
CA SER A 350 25.97 3.69 18.02
C SER A 350 24.66 3.05 17.53
N VAL A 351 24.06 2.22 18.38
CA VAL A 351 22.89 1.42 18.02
C VAL A 351 21.71 1.79 18.91
N TYR A 352 20.62 2.24 18.27
CA TYR A 352 19.36 2.49 18.98
C TYR A 352 18.41 1.31 18.73
N ILE A 353 17.98 0.66 19.80
CA ILE A 353 17.06 -0.47 19.73
C ILE A 353 15.74 -0.04 20.37
N ASP A 354 14.64 -0.21 19.63
CA ASP A 354 13.32 0.24 20.06
C ASP A 354 12.25 -0.79 19.66
N GLY A 355 11.07 -0.64 20.22
CA GLY A 355 9.95 -1.53 19.96
C GLY A 355 9.93 -2.70 20.94
N GLU A 356 9.32 -3.81 20.49
CA GLU A 356 9.14 -4.96 21.36
C GLU A 356 10.39 -5.83 21.43
N ARG A 357 10.40 -6.76 22.37
CA ARG A 357 11.51 -7.69 22.58
C ARG A 357 11.89 -8.38 21.26
N ILE A 358 13.19 -8.43 20.99
CA ILE A 358 13.74 -9.09 19.82
C ILE A 358 14.29 -10.45 20.23
N GLY A 359 13.91 -11.46 19.48
CA GLY A 359 14.49 -12.78 19.64
C GLY A 359 13.94 -13.56 20.81
N LYS A 360 14.33 -14.82 20.85
CA LYS A 360 13.82 -15.79 21.81
C LYS A 360 14.40 -15.57 23.20
N ASP A 361 15.68 -15.29 23.29
CA ASP A 361 16.41 -15.29 24.57
C ASP A 361 16.58 -13.90 25.17
N GLY A 362 16.25 -12.84 24.43
CA GLY A 362 16.37 -11.47 24.91
C GLY A 362 17.82 -11.02 25.02
N MET A 363 18.72 -11.62 24.25
CA MET A 363 20.15 -11.38 24.35
C MET A 363 20.70 -10.49 23.24
N VAL A 364 19.85 -9.98 22.34
CA VAL A 364 20.30 -9.23 21.16
C VAL A 364 21.19 -8.04 21.59
N ASN A 365 20.74 -7.28 22.58
CA ASN A 365 21.49 -6.11 23.07
C ASN A 365 22.90 -6.52 23.53
N SER A 366 22.99 -7.54 24.40
CA SER A 366 24.26 -7.95 24.96
C SER A 366 25.20 -8.54 23.89
N ILE A 367 24.65 -9.25 22.92
CA ILE A 367 25.49 -9.80 21.82
C ILE A 367 26.08 -8.65 20.99
N ILE A 368 25.28 -7.61 20.69
CA ILE A 368 25.78 -6.45 19.94
C ILE A 368 26.85 -5.72 20.76
N GLU A 369 26.64 -5.56 22.06
CA GLU A 369 27.63 -4.93 22.95
C GLU A 369 28.92 -5.73 23.00
N ASP A 370 28.84 -7.05 23.08
CA ASP A 370 30.03 -7.93 23.07
C ASP A 370 30.83 -7.79 21.76
N LYS A 371 30.15 -7.38 20.68
CA LYS A 371 30.78 -7.13 19.39
C LYS A 371 31.26 -5.68 19.23
N GLY A 372 31.21 -4.89 20.29
CA GLY A 372 31.74 -3.53 20.31
C GLY A 372 30.73 -2.46 19.90
N GLY A 373 29.48 -2.83 19.72
CA GLY A 373 28.42 -1.85 19.47
C GLY A 373 28.08 -1.10 20.75
N VAL A 374 27.77 0.18 20.62
CA VAL A 374 27.32 0.99 21.74
C VAL A 374 25.80 1.04 21.67
N VAL A 375 25.16 0.22 22.51
CA VAL A 375 23.70 0.13 22.51
C VAL A 375 23.16 1.15 23.52
N ASN A 376 22.43 2.12 23.01
CA ASN A 376 21.84 3.17 23.85
C ASN A 376 20.42 2.80 24.20
N GLN A 377 20.17 2.60 25.48
CA GLN A 377 18.80 2.55 25.99
C GLN A 377 18.42 4.01 26.21
N HIS A 378 17.82 4.58 25.18
CA HIS A 378 17.61 6.01 25.15
C HIS A 378 16.58 6.47 26.16
N GLU A 379 17.01 7.35 27.03
CA GLU A 379 16.11 8.04 27.93
C GLU A 379 15.68 9.38 27.33
N THR A 380 16.41 9.84 26.30
CA THR A 380 16.12 11.11 25.65
C THR A 380 16.12 10.96 24.12
N GLN A 381 15.39 11.83 23.47
CA GLN A 381 15.32 11.88 22.02
C GLN A 381 16.68 12.26 21.40
N GLU A 382 17.44 13.12 22.06
CA GLU A 382 18.75 13.55 21.57
C GLU A 382 19.73 12.38 21.40
N GLU A 383 19.66 11.42 22.31
CA GLU A 383 20.52 10.23 22.23
C GLU A 383 20.15 9.37 21.02
N ALA A 384 18.86 9.22 20.76
CA ALA A 384 18.37 8.47 19.60
C ALA A 384 18.85 9.13 18.29
N ASP A 385 18.86 10.46 18.27
CA ASP A 385 19.21 11.22 17.06
C ASP A 385 20.69 11.12 16.67
N GLN A 386 21.53 10.52 17.52
CA GLN A 386 22.98 10.37 17.23
C GLN A 386 23.35 8.94 16.84
N SER A 387 22.40 8.07 16.60
CA SER A 387 22.67 6.67 16.31
C SER A 387 23.07 6.44 14.85
N ASP A 388 23.93 5.45 14.64
CA ASP A 388 24.34 4.98 13.30
C ASP A 388 23.37 3.95 12.74
N LEU A 389 22.68 3.25 13.64
CA LEU A 389 21.81 2.12 13.32
C LEU A 389 20.60 2.16 14.22
N LEU A 390 19.43 2.13 13.60
CA LEU A 390 18.16 1.91 14.32
C LEU A 390 17.72 0.46 14.10
N ILE A 391 17.40 -0.24 15.16
CA ILE A 391 16.76 -1.56 15.11
C ILE A 391 15.40 -1.39 15.77
N TYR A 392 14.34 -1.67 15.02
CA TYR A 392 12.98 -1.54 15.53
C TYR A 392 12.22 -2.85 15.38
N SER A 393 11.70 -3.38 16.49
CA SER A 393 10.92 -4.61 16.46
C SER A 393 9.44 -4.33 16.62
N THR A 394 8.64 -4.77 15.65
CA THR A 394 7.19 -4.65 15.75
C THR A 394 6.62 -5.58 16.83
N GLY A 395 7.35 -6.63 17.18
CA GLY A 395 6.79 -7.73 17.95
C GLY A 395 5.93 -8.62 17.05
N ASN A 396 5.28 -9.58 17.67
CA ASN A 396 4.52 -10.60 16.97
C ASN A 396 3.02 -10.34 17.01
N VAL A 397 2.28 -11.07 16.19
CA VAL A 397 0.82 -11.06 16.25
C VAL A 397 0.42 -11.67 17.61
N PRO A 398 -0.41 -10.97 18.38
CA PRO A 398 -0.65 -11.38 19.77
C PRO A 398 -1.28 -12.75 19.95
N ASP A 399 -2.16 -13.14 19.03
CA ASP A 399 -2.85 -14.42 19.11
C ASP A 399 -3.35 -14.83 17.74
N PHE A 400 -3.96 -16.01 17.66
CA PHE A 400 -4.46 -16.54 16.39
C PHE A 400 -5.99 -16.61 16.33
N SER A 401 -6.68 -15.75 17.10
CA SER A 401 -8.11 -15.55 16.88
C SER A 401 -8.35 -15.05 15.47
N LYS A 402 -9.56 -15.28 14.97
CA LYS A 402 -9.89 -14.90 13.60
C LYS A 402 -9.91 -13.37 13.44
N LEU A 403 -9.34 -12.89 12.35
CA LEU A 403 -9.39 -11.45 12.02
C LEU A 403 -10.83 -10.98 11.90
N THR A 404 -11.68 -11.81 11.30
CA THR A 404 -13.08 -11.46 11.08
C THR A 404 -13.90 -11.34 12.37
N GLU A 405 -13.34 -11.77 13.50
CA GLU A 405 -14.00 -11.67 14.79
C GLU A 405 -13.50 -10.48 15.63
N LEU A 406 -12.50 -9.75 15.13
CA LEU A 406 -11.95 -8.59 15.85
C LEU A 406 -12.90 -7.41 15.84
N SER A 407 -12.94 -6.69 16.95
CA SER A 407 -13.58 -5.37 16.97
C SER A 407 -12.73 -4.39 16.14
N ARG A 408 -13.32 -3.28 15.77
CA ARG A 408 -12.58 -2.24 15.06
C ARG A 408 -11.41 -1.73 15.89
N SER A 409 -11.59 -1.56 17.19
CA SER A 409 -10.52 -1.11 18.07
C SER A 409 -9.35 -2.10 18.08
N GLU A 410 -9.64 -3.39 18.15
CA GLU A 410 -8.59 -4.41 18.13
C GLU A 410 -7.84 -4.40 16.80
N TRP A 411 -8.56 -4.28 15.69
CA TRP A 411 -7.94 -4.17 14.38
C TRP A 411 -7.07 -2.92 14.26
N ASP A 412 -7.57 -1.76 14.72
CA ASP A 412 -6.82 -0.50 14.65
C ASP A 412 -5.51 -0.60 15.43
N LYS A 413 -5.50 -1.30 16.58
CA LYS A 413 -4.28 -1.53 17.35
C LYS A 413 -3.26 -2.34 16.56
N LEU A 414 -3.70 -3.35 15.81
CA LEU A 414 -2.79 -4.14 14.98
C LEU A 414 -2.21 -3.30 13.84
N VAL A 415 -3.03 -2.48 13.21
CA VAL A 415 -2.55 -1.58 12.14
C VAL A 415 -1.52 -0.60 12.70
N ASP A 416 -1.79 -0.02 13.87
CA ASP A 416 -0.81 0.86 14.51
C ASP A 416 0.50 0.13 14.80
N LYS A 417 0.42 -1.07 15.36
CA LYS A 417 1.59 -1.86 15.71
C LYS A 417 2.45 -2.21 14.50
N PHE A 418 1.81 -2.59 13.39
CA PHE A 418 2.53 -3.19 12.28
C PHE A 418 2.82 -2.25 11.11
N ILE A 419 2.25 -1.04 11.09
CA ILE A 419 2.65 -0.06 10.06
C ILE A 419 2.73 1.38 10.55
N ASN A 420 1.77 1.86 11.34
CA ASN A 420 1.79 3.28 11.71
C ASN A 420 2.97 3.62 12.63
N GLU A 421 3.24 2.80 13.64
CA GLU A 421 4.39 3.02 14.52
C GLU A 421 5.72 2.75 13.79
N PRO A 422 5.87 1.65 13.05
CA PRO A 422 7.08 1.48 12.24
C PRO A 422 7.34 2.65 11.29
N ALA A 423 6.30 3.19 10.64
CA ALA A 423 6.47 4.34 9.75
C ALA A 423 6.95 5.58 10.51
N LYS A 424 6.35 5.84 11.66
CA LYS A 424 6.72 6.99 12.50
C LYS A 424 8.18 6.89 12.93
N VAL A 425 8.60 5.72 13.42
CA VAL A 425 9.98 5.49 13.89
C VAL A 425 10.96 5.60 12.72
N THR A 426 10.59 5.03 11.56
CA THR A 426 11.45 5.08 10.36
C THR A 426 11.64 6.53 9.88
N GLN A 427 10.57 7.31 9.81
CA GLN A 427 10.66 8.69 9.36
C GLN A 427 11.57 9.52 10.28
N LYS A 428 11.42 9.32 11.58
CA LYS A 428 12.22 10.02 12.58
C LYS A 428 13.70 9.65 12.46
N ALA A 429 14.01 8.37 12.25
CA ALA A 429 15.39 7.92 12.06
C ALA A 429 15.98 8.50 10.78
N LEU A 430 15.21 8.53 9.69
CA LEU A 430 15.68 9.12 8.44
C LEU A 430 16.07 10.59 8.65
N ASP A 431 15.25 11.35 9.37
CA ASP A 431 15.56 12.73 9.68
C ASP A 431 16.87 12.84 10.46
N SER A 432 17.07 11.97 11.44
CA SER A 432 18.26 12.02 12.31
C SER A 432 19.56 11.72 11.56
N PHE A 433 19.50 10.96 10.47
CA PHE A 433 20.71 10.59 9.71
C PHE A 433 21.21 11.73 8.83
N VAL A 434 20.41 12.77 8.63
CA VAL A 434 20.80 13.91 7.78
C VAL A 434 21.44 14.97 8.65
N PRO A 435 22.70 15.36 8.39
CA PRO A 435 23.34 16.40 9.20
C PRO A 435 22.52 17.70 9.16
N GLY A 436 22.12 18.17 10.35
CA GLY A 436 21.31 19.38 10.47
C GLY A 436 19.82 19.18 10.19
N GLY A 437 19.39 17.94 10.03
CA GLY A 437 17.98 17.61 9.78
C GLY A 437 17.65 17.54 8.30
N SER A 438 16.50 16.99 7.98
CA SER A 438 16.10 16.68 6.60
C SER A 438 15.13 17.68 5.99
N ASP A 439 15.12 18.92 6.46
CA ASP A 439 14.27 19.98 5.89
C ASP A 439 14.55 20.21 4.39
N ASP A 440 15.79 19.96 3.96
CA ASP A 440 16.14 19.98 2.55
C ASP A 440 16.44 18.54 2.11
N PRO A 441 15.56 17.93 1.31
CA PRO A 441 15.76 16.53 0.92
C PRO A 441 17.04 16.28 0.11
N ARG A 442 17.60 17.32 -0.49
CA ARG A 442 18.87 17.18 -1.25
C ARG A 442 20.03 16.79 -0.36
N LYS A 443 19.93 17.03 0.96
CA LYS A 443 20.97 16.66 1.94
C LYS A 443 21.07 15.15 2.15
N PHE A 444 20.05 14.37 1.75
CA PHE A 444 20.07 12.92 1.92
C PHE A 444 21.24 12.25 1.20
N LYS A 445 21.77 12.85 0.15
CA LYS A 445 22.93 12.28 -0.55
C LYS A 445 24.17 12.15 0.36
N ASP A 446 24.24 13.00 1.38
CA ASP A 446 25.36 12.99 2.34
C ASP A 446 25.02 12.26 3.64
N ALA A 447 23.81 11.77 3.77
CA ALA A 447 23.36 11.06 4.97
C ALA A 447 23.95 9.65 5.05
N LYS A 448 24.15 9.18 6.28
CA LYS A 448 24.60 7.82 6.55
C LYS A 448 23.74 7.23 7.65
N GLY A 449 23.44 5.96 7.53
CA GLY A 449 22.67 5.26 8.56
C GLY A 449 21.99 4.02 8.00
N ARG A 450 21.59 3.18 8.93
CA ARG A 450 20.85 1.96 8.60
C ARG A 450 19.65 1.84 9.52
N ILE A 451 18.56 1.37 8.97
CA ILE A 451 17.35 1.04 9.73
C ILE A 451 17.05 -0.43 9.46
N VAL A 452 16.87 -1.19 10.53
CA VAL A 452 16.47 -2.60 10.44
C VAL A 452 15.17 -2.75 11.21
N ILE A 453 14.10 -3.06 10.47
CA ILE A 453 12.80 -3.36 11.05
C ILE A 453 12.71 -4.88 11.18
N ILE A 454 12.34 -5.35 12.37
CA ILE A 454 12.09 -6.78 12.59
C ILE A 454 10.59 -6.94 12.67
N GLY A 455 10.01 -7.59 11.67
CA GLY A 455 8.57 -7.79 11.57
C GLY A 455 8.09 -9.01 12.35
N PRO A 456 6.80 -9.33 12.26
CA PRO A 456 6.26 -10.43 13.05
C PRO A 456 6.80 -11.78 12.60
N ALA A 457 7.16 -12.60 13.57
CA ALA A 457 7.68 -13.95 13.36
C ALA A 457 6.55 -14.94 13.10
N LEU A 458 6.87 -16.03 12.43
CA LEU A 458 5.98 -17.19 12.38
C LEU A 458 6.04 -17.90 13.73
N PRO A 459 4.92 -18.44 14.22
CA PRO A 459 4.92 -19.15 15.50
C PRO A 459 5.86 -20.36 15.47
N ALA A 460 6.53 -20.58 16.59
CA ALA A 460 7.45 -21.70 16.77
C ALA A 460 6.80 -22.80 17.60
N GLY A 461 7.42 -23.97 17.61
CA GLY A 461 7.08 -25.04 18.52
C GLY A 461 6.07 -26.05 18.01
N LYS A 462 5.40 -25.79 16.91
CA LYS A 462 4.44 -26.72 16.33
C LYS A 462 4.28 -26.43 14.83
N LYS A 463 3.69 -27.38 14.13
CA LYS A 463 3.34 -27.18 12.74
C LYS A 463 2.27 -26.10 12.66
N ILE A 464 2.56 -25.03 11.92
CA ILE A 464 1.65 -23.89 11.78
C ILE A 464 0.60 -24.24 10.73
N SER A 465 -0.67 -24.00 11.05
CA SER A 465 -1.75 -24.17 10.07
C SER A 465 -1.68 -23.09 9.00
N GLY A 466 -2.27 -23.36 7.85
CA GLY A 466 -2.36 -22.35 6.80
C GLY A 466 -3.09 -21.09 7.27
N HIS A 467 -4.10 -21.28 8.10
CA HIS A 467 -4.84 -20.17 8.69
C HIS A 467 -3.95 -19.26 9.55
N GLU A 468 -3.16 -19.83 10.45
CA GLU A 468 -2.27 -19.06 11.32
C GLU A 468 -1.21 -18.31 10.50
N ARG A 469 -0.65 -18.99 9.51
CA ARG A 469 0.34 -18.38 8.63
C ARG A 469 -0.27 -17.21 7.85
N ALA A 470 -1.46 -17.40 7.29
CA ALA A 470 -2.13 -16.35 6.50
C ALA A 470 -2.36 -15.10 7.33
N LYS A 471 -2.71 -15.25 8.60
CA LYS A 471 -2.91 -14.10 9.49
C LYS A 471 -1.61 -13.29 9.66
N VAL A 472 -0.50 -13.97 9.93
CA VAL A 472 0.79 -13.29 10.07
C VAL A 472 1.15 -12.57 8.77
N GLU A 473 0.90 -13.21 7.63
CA GLU A 473 1.27 -12.65 6.33
C GLU A 473 0.51 -11.37 6.00
N VAL A 474 -0.68 -11.12 6.57
CA VAL A 474 -1.37 -9.84 6.39
C VAL A 474 -0.45 -8.68 6.85
N PHE A 475 0.14 -8.85 8.02
CA PHE A 475 0.98 -7.79 8.61
C PHE A 475 2.36 -7.74 8.00
N ARG A 476 2.92 -8.87 7.60
CA ARG A 476 4.15 -8.90 6.79
C ARG A 476 3.91 -8.20 5.45
N GLY A 477 2.70 -8.35 4.88
CA GLY A 477 2.30 -7.72 3.63
C GLY A 477 2.20 -6.20 3.69
N LEU A 478 2.04 -5.63 4.88
CA LEU A 478 2.14 -4.18 5.06
C LEU A 478 3.60 -3.73 4.92
N LEU A 479 4.51 -4.47 5.55
CA LEU A 479 5.90 -4.04 5.72
C LEU A 479 6.73 -4.21 4.45
N ARG A 480 6.50 -5.28 3.69
CA ARG A 480 7.31 -5.56 2.50
C ARG A 480 7.29 -4.42 1.48
N PRO A 481 6.14 -4.02 0.94
CA PRO A 481 6.15 -2.93 -0.05
C PRO A 481 6.48 -1.57 0.58
N PHE A 482 6.21 -1.39 1.86
CA PHE A 482 6.64 -0.18 2.57
C PHE A 482 8.16 -0.02 2.47
N VAL A 483 8.89 -1.04 2.88
CA VAL A 483 10.36 -1.00 2.88
C VAL A 483 10.91 -0.83 1.46
N THR A 484 10.35 -1.56 0.51
CA THR A 484 10.76 -1.47 -0.89
C THR A 484 10.55 -0.07 -1.46
N THR A 485 9.37 0.53 -1.18
CA THR A 485 9.05 1.87 -1.69
C THR A 485 10.00 2.91 -1.09
N VAL A 486 10.22 2.86 0.22
CA VAL A 486 11.12 3.80 0.89
C VAL A 486 12.54 3.70 0.31
N ASN A 487 13.06 2.48 0.12
CA ASN A 487 14.39 2.31 -0.45
C ASN A 487 14.49 2.81 -1.89
N GLN A 488 13.45 2.63 -2.71
CA GLN A 488 13.46 3.18 -4.06
C GLN A 488 13.56 4.70 -4.04
N GLU A 489 12.87 5.33 -3.09
CA GLU A 489 12.97 6.78 -2.94
C GLU A 489 14.38 7.18 -2.49
N LEU A 490 14.92 6.48 -1.50
CA LEU A 490 16.26 6.78 -0.98
C LEU A 490 17.36 6.60 -2.04
N SER A 491 17.33 5.49 -2.77
CA SER A 491 18.40 5.20 -3.74
C SER A 491 18.21 5.91 -5.07
N ASP A 492 17.01 5.83 -5.64
CA ASP A 492 16.80 6.28 -7.02
C ASP A 492 16.54 7.78 -7.10
N VAL A 493 15.90 8.37 -6.10
CA VAL A 493 15.51 9.77 -6.14
C VAL A 493 16.46 10.63 -5.32
N LEU A 494 16.67 10.28 -4.05
CA LEU A 494 17.48 11.08 -3.13
C LEU A 494 18.98 10.80 -3.24
N LYS A 495 19.35 9.74 -3.97
CA LYS A 495 20.75 9.33 -4.18
C LYS A 495 21.50 9.14 -2.85
N SER A 496 20.78 8.61 -1.87
CA SER A 496 21.30 8.40 -0.52
C SER A 496 21.88 7.01 -0.37
N ASN A 497 22.82 6.86 0.57
CA ASN A 497 23.34 5.56 0.99
C ASN A 497 22.56 4.98 2.18
N VAL A 498 21.62 5.72 2.72
CA VAL A 498 20.75 5.22 3.79
C VAL A 498 19.89 4.09 3.24
N ARG A 499 19.72 3.03 4.03
CA ARG A 499 18.85 1.91 3.64
C ARG A 499 17.99 1.47 4.81
N VAL A 500 16.81 0.98 4.47
CA VAL A 500 15.86 0.37 5.41
C VAL A 500 15.76 -1.10 5.04
N PHE A 501 15.98 -1.97 6.02
CA PHE A 501 15.89 -3.41 5.82
C PHE A 501 14.77 -3.98 6.67
N LEU A 502 14.15 -5.04 6.17
CA LEU A 502 13.10 -5.76 6.89
C LEU A 502 13.57 -7.20 7.11
N ILE A 503 13.63 -7.60 8.38
CA ILE A 503 13.87 -8.99 8.75
C ILE A 503 12.53 -9.61 9.11
N LEU A 504 12.18 -10.73 8.48
CA LEU A 504 10.98 -11.48 8.78
C LEU A 504 11.41 -12.81 9.41
N PRO A 505 11.36 -12.92 10.75
CA PRO A 505 11.83 -14.14 11.40
C PRO A 505 10.93 -15.33 11.03
N GLY A 506 11.55 -16.43 10.63
CA GLY A 506 10.87 -17.67 10.33
C GLY A 506 11.17 -18.71 11.41
N THR A 507 11.03 -19.97 11.05
CA THR A 507 11.41 -21.07 11.93
C THR A 507 12.26 -22.05 11.13
N VAL A 508 13.20 -22.68 11.83
CA VAL A 508 13.99 -23.77 11.26
C VAL A 508 13.64 -25.01 12.07
N ASP A 509 13.07 -26.01 11.40
CA ASP A 509 12.62 -27.25 12.05
C ASP A 509 11.67 -26.95 13.23
N GLY A 510 10.81 -25.96 13.06
CA GLY A 510 9.83 -25.58 14.07
C GLY A 510 10.40 -24.80 15.25
N LYS A 511 11.64 -24.35 15.18
CA LYS A 511 12.29 -23.56 16.25
C LYS A 511 12.52 -22.13 15.81
N GLU A 512 12.33 -21.20 16.72
CA GLU A 512 12.65 -19.81 16.46
C GLU A 512 14.14 -19.63 16.19
N PRO A 513 14.52 -18.64 15.38
CA PRO A 513 15.92 -18.31 15.23
C PRO A 513 16.51 -17.89 16.59
N ASN A 514 17.71 -18.29 16.88
CA ASN A 514 18.36 -17.84 18.10
C ASN A 514 18.82 -16.38 17.91
N ASP A 515 19.06 -15.73 19.03
CA ASP A 515 19.40 -14.30 19.02
C ASP A 515 20.70 -14.03 18.25
N GLU A 516 21.64 -14.97 18.31
CA GLU A 516 22.90 -14.83 17.57
C GLU A 516 22.69 -14.81 16.06
N ASN A 517 21.79 -15.63 15.54
CA ASN A 517 21.47 -15.62 14.10
C ASN A 517 20.86 -14.29 13.68
N ILE A 518 20.01 -13.73 14.53
CA ILE A 518 19.40 -12.41 14.26
C ILE A 518 20.51 -11.35 14.23
N VAL A 519 21.40 -11.35 15.23
CA VAL A 519 22.49 -10.38 15.30
C VAL A 519 23.45 -10.53 14.10
N ASN A 520 23.75 -11.76 13.70
CA ASN A 520 24.61 -11.99 12.54
C ASN A 520 23.98 -11.46 11.25
N THR A 521 22.65 -11.60 11.13
CA THR A 521 21.92 -11.03 9.99
C THR A 521 22.03 -9.50 10.02
N ILE A 522 21.81 -8.89 11.17
CA ILE A 522 21.92 -7.43 11.32
C ILE A 522 23.37 -6.99 11.03
N ASN A 523 24.36 -7.74 11.50
CA ASN A 523 25.77 -7.41 11.23
C ASN A 523 26.05 -7.29 9.72
N TYR A 524 25.47 -8.20 8.92
CA TYR A 524 25.60 -8.10 7.47
C TYR A 524 24.90 -6.84 6.95
N LEU A 525 23.70 -6.55 7.45
CA LEU A 525 22.89 -5.43 6.94
C LEU A 525 23.52 -4.06 7.27
N VAL A 526 24.38 -4.00 8.27
CA VAL A 526 25.12 -2.77 8.60
C VAL A 526 26.22 -2.49 7.58
N SER A 527 26.68 -3.51 6.87
CA SER A 527 27.82 -3.39 5.95
C SER A 527 27.51 -2.60 4.69
N ASP A 528 28.54 -2.11 4.03
CA ASP A 528 28.39 -1.41 2.75
C ASP A 528 27.91 -2.35 1.65
N GLU A 529 28.28 -3.63 1.72
CA GLU A 529 27.87 -4.63 0.74
C GLU A 529 26.35 -4.80 0.73
N ALA A 530 25.73 -4.64 1.88
CA ALA A 530 24.28 -4.80 2.00
C ALA A 530 23.49 -3.70 1.28
N ALA A 531 24.12 -2.58 0.96
CA ALA A 531 23.42 -1.47 0.31
C ALA A 531 22.81 -1.87 -1.04
N SER A 532 23.34 -2.90 -1.67
CA SER A 532 22.83 -3.40 -2.96
C SER A 532 22.10 -4.74 -2.84
N SER A 533 21.90 -5.25 -1.63
CA SER A 533 21.20 -6.53 -1.46
C SER A 533 19.70 -6.34 -1.31
N SER A 534 18.99 -7.47 -1.24
CA SER A 534 17.55 -7.43 -1.04
C SER A 534 17.19 -6.73 0.27
N GLU A 535 16.22 -5.86 0.23
CA GLU A 535 15.78 -5.14 1.42
C GLU A 535 14.87 -5.96 2.34
N VAL A 536 14.39 -7.10 1.86
CA VAL A 536 13.55 -8.00 2.69
C VAL A 536 14.29 -9.32 2.87
N ILE A 537 14.56 -9.66 4.12
CA ILE A 537 15.36 -10.84 4.47
C ILE A 537 14.52 -11.76 5.38
N PHE A 538 14.46 -13.03 5.03
CA PHE A 538 13.85 -14.05 5.89
C PHE A 538 14.96 -14.67 6.75
N CYS A 539 14.88 -14.48 8.05
CA CYS A 539 15.97 -14.86 8.97
C CYS A 539 15.47 -15.81 10.05
N PRO A 540 16.12 -16.90 10.32
CA PRO A 540 17.06 -17.59 9.42
C PRO A 540 16.32 -18.10 8.19
N ASP A 541 16.92 -18.84 7.33
CA ASP A 541 16.24 -19.36 6.14
C ASP A 541 14.89 -19.94 6.55
N GLU A 542 13.83 -19.28 6.10
CA GLU A 542 12.48 -19.72 6.47
C GLU A 542 12.19 -21.07 5.84
N THR A 543 11.87 -22.04 6.67
CA THR A 543 11.48 -23.35 6.16
C THR A 543 10.07 -23.26 5.58
N ARG A 544 9.88 -23.77 4.40
CA ARG A 544 8.60 -23.67 3.69
C ARG A 544 7.85 -24.99 3.71
#